data_e8eafaf3ebb3d75941ca9d6378856bf5
#
_entry.id   e8eafaf3ebb3d75941ca9d6378856bf5
#
_cell.length_a   1.000
_cell.length_b   1.000
_cell.length_c   1.000
_cell.angle_alpha   90.00
_cell.angle_beta   90.00
_cell.angle_gamma   90.00
#
_symmetry.space_group_name_H-M   'P 1'
#
loop_
_entity.id
_entity.type
_entity.pdbx_description
1 polymer ?
#
loop_
_entity_poly.entity_id
_entity_poly.type
_entity_poly.pdbx_seq_one_letter_code
_entity_poly.pdbx_strand_id
1 'polypeptide(L)'
;VDGGFGRGLERTIETVKKEINRLAKVGVKVWWTAHVKEKDQVDLFTGTNYTTLTANMSMKYFNSIKNISHVVGFGYFDRTVEKQEVGEANIVTKKKKTRNTVIDETRKVKFRDSAMVADAKSRLKYIVDEIPLDSDEFIKAIKDAIEAERGGAPVAKETPAPKAPTKTPTPAVVEEEP
;
A
#
# COMPACT_ATOMS: atom_id res chain seq x y z
N VAL A 1 -3.06 33.75 -22.16
CA VAL A 1 -3.99 32.67 -22.44
C VAL A 1 -3.16 31.54 -22.99
N ASP A 2 -2.93 30.49 -22.18
CA ASP A 2 -2.10 29.34 -22.54
C ASP A 2 -2.88 28.47 -23.54
N GLY A 3 -2.77 28.82 -24.81
CA GLY A 3 -3.49 28.16 -25.88
C GLY A 3 -3.11 26.70 -26.07
N GLY A 4 -4.10 25.84 -26.05
CA GLY A 4 -4.01 24.43 -26.43
C GLY A 4 -4.28 23.47 -25.29
N PHE A 5 -5.08 22.46 -25.59
CA PHE A 5 -5.47 21.38 -24.68
C PHE A 5 -4.23 20.66 -24.15
N GLY A 6 -3.98 20.74 -22.83
CA GLY A 6 -2.86 20.06 -22.15
C GLY A 6 -1.61 20.92 -21.90
N ARG A 7 -1.40 22.04 -22.56
CA ARG A 7 -0.20 22.88 -22.34
C ARG A 7 -0.17 23.50 -20.94
N GLY A 8 -1.33 23.87 -20.38
CA GLY A 8 -1.41 24.37 -19.01
C GLY A 8 -0.94 23.36 -17.97
N LEU A 9 -1.31 22.08 -18.15
CA LEU A 9 -0.85 21.01 -17.27
C LEU A 9 0.67 20.80 -17.37
N GLU A 10 1.24 20.82 -18.56
CA GLU A 10 2.69 20.67 -18.78
C GLU A 10 3.46 21.82 -18.13
N ARG A 11 3.04 23.07 -18.31
CA ARG A 11 3.65 24.21 -17.62
C ARG A 11 3.57 24.10 -16.09
N THR A 12 2.43 23.65 -15.57
CA THR A 12 2.28 23.44 -14.13
C THR A 12 3.28 22.39 -13.64
N ILE A 13 3.41 21.26 -14.34
CA ILE A 13 4.37 20.20 -14.00
C ILE A 13 5.80 20.74 -14.03
N GLU A 14 6.17 21.48 -15.06
CA GLU A 14 7.51 22.07 -15.19
C GLU A 14 7.81 23.08 -14.08
N THR A 15 6.85 23.93 -13.76
CA THR A 15 6.97 24.92 -12.67
C THR A 15 7.19 24.23 -11.33
N VAL A 16 6.37 23.21 -11.02
CA VAL A 16 6.50 22.44 -9.78
C VAL A 16 7.86 21.73 -9.70
N LYS A 17 8.32 21.10 -10.78
CA LYS A 17 9.66 20.48 -10.83
C LYS A 17 10.77 21.49 -10.60
N LYS A 18 10.67 22.67 -11.21
CA LYS A 18 11.67 23.74 -11.04
C LYS A 18 11.76 24.20 -9.58
N GLU A 19 10.61 24.40 -8.93
CA GLU A 19 10.60 24.82 -7.52
C GLU A 19 11.10 23.73 -6.58
N ILE A 20 10.73 22.46 -6.80
CA ILE A 20 11.28 21.33 -6.04
C ILE A 20 12.81 21.28 -6.16
N ASN A 21 13.33 21.38 -7.39
CA ASN A 21 14.77 21.37 -7.62
C ASN A 21 15.46 22.57 -6.97
N ARG A 22 14.82 23.74 -6.94
CA ARG A 22 15.31 24.91 -6.25
C ARG A 22 15.43 24.68 -4.75
N LEU A 23 14.40 24.11 -4.12
CA LEU A 23 14.39 23.77 -2.70
C LEU A 23 15.45 22.69 -2.37
N ALA A 24 15.57 21.67 -3.21
CA ALA A 24 16.58 20.62 -3.03
C ALA A 24 18.01 21.16 -3.08
N LYS A 25 18.30 22.16 -3.96
CA LYS A 25 19.62 22.78 -4.05
C LYS A 25 20.02 23.57 -2.80
N VAL A 26 19.07 24.11 -2.05
CA VAL A 26 19.32 24.77 -0.77
C VAL A 26 19.30 23.83 0.43
N GLY A 27 19.22 22.51 0.17
CA GLY A 27 19.28 21.48 1.21
C GLY A 27 17.96 21.21 1.93
N VAL A 28 16.83 21.75 1.42
CA VAL A 28 15.52 21.51 2.03
C VAL A 28 15.00 20.14 1.63
N LYS A 29 14.48 19.38 2.62
CA LYS A 29 13.73 18.14 2.39
C LYS A 29 12.30 18.48 2.03
N VAL A 30 11.82 17.97 0.90
CA VAL A 30 10.47 18.20 0.42
C VAL A 30 9.62 16.94 0.65
N TRP A 31 8.50 17.12 1.32
CA TRP A 31 7.52 16.07 1.60
C TRP A 31 6.23 16.38 0.84
N TRP A 32 5.67 15.35 0.24
CA TRP A 32 4.40 15.43 -0.48
C TRP A 32 3.41 14.46 0.14
N THR A 33 2.21 14.95 0.37
CA THR A 33 1.08 14.09 0.76
C THR A 33 0.02 14.15 -0.32
N ALA A 34 -0.58 13.00 -0.62
CA ALA A 34 -1.66 12.89 -1.59
C ALA A 34 -2.69 11.88 -1.10
N HIS A 35 -3.95 12.12 -1.47
CA HIS A 35 -4.99 11.11 -1.26
C HIS A 35 -4.78 9.92 -2.18
N VAL A 36 -5.25 8.77 -1.74
CA VAL A 36 -5.24 7.51 -2.48
C VAL A 36 -6.62 7.29 -3.08
N LYS A 37 -6.66 6.66 -4.24
CA LYS A 37 -7.90 6.16 -4.87
C LYS A 37 -7.70 4.73 -5.34
N GLU A 38 -8.79 4.03 -5.46
CA GLU A 38 -8.85 2.73 -6.09
C GLU A 38 -8.79 2.87 -7.62
N LYS A 39 -8.12 1.93 -8.25
CA LYS A 39 -8.03 1.82 -9.70
C LYS A 39 -8.16 0.37 -10.10
N ASP A 40 -9.15 0.07 -10.92
CA ASP A 40 -9.31 -1.25 -11.50
C ASP A 40 -8.28 -1.47 -12.60
N GLN A 41 -7.69 -2.64 -12.59
CA GLN A 41 -6.71 -3.11 -13.57
C GLN A 41 -7.08 -4.51 -14.03
N VAL A 42 -6.63 -4.86 -15.22
CA VAL A 42 -6.76 -6.20 -15.78
C VAL A 42 -5.39 -6.83 -15.80
N ASP A 43 -5.24 -7.99 -15.22
CA ASP A 43 -4.05 -8.80 -15.38
C ASP A 43 -3.97 -9.30 -16.82
N LEU A 44 -2.90 -8.94 -17.52
CA LEU A 44 -2.70 -9.25 -18.93
C LEU A 44 -2.51 -10.75 -19.21
N PHE A 45 -2.07 -11.51 -18.21
CA PHE A 45 -1.82 -12.95 -18.35
C PHE A 45 -3.04 -13.80 -18.03
N THR A 46 -3.77 -13.43 -16.98
CA THR A 46 -4.92 -14.20 -16.51
C THR A 46 -6.26 -13.65 -17.00
N GLY A 47 -6.28 -12.40 -17.49
CA GLY A 47 -7.51 -11.68 -17.84
C GLY A 47 -8.38 -11.31 -16.62
N THR A 48 -7.87 -11.51 -15.41
CA THR A 48 -8.60 -11.27 -14.17
C THR A 48 -8.57 -9.79 -13.81
N ASN A 49 -9.73 -9.24 -13.46
CA ASN A 49 -9.82 -7.89 -12.93
C ASN A 49 -9.36 -7.87 -11.47
N TYR A 50 -8.55 -6.88 -11.13
CA TYR A 50 -8.13 -6.62 -9.76
C TYR A 50 -8.07 -5.12 -9.49
N THR A 51 -8.22 -4.72 -8.24
CA THR A 51 -8.20 -3.32 -7.82
C THR A 51 -6.89 -3.00 -7.13
N THR A 52 -6.25 -1.91 -7.54
CA THR A 52 -5.01 -1.39 -6.94
C THR A 52 -5.22 0.00 -6.37
N LEU A 53 -4.40 0.34 -5.39
CA LEU A 53 -4.34 1.69 -4.82
C LEU A 53 -3.32 2.54 -5.60
N THR A 54 -3.72 3.74 -6.00
CA THR A 54 -2.86 4.72 -6.68
C THR A 54 -3.13 6.12 -6.15
N ALA A 55 -2.27 7.07 -6.46
CA ALA A 55 -2.48 8.46 -6.05
C ALA A 55 -3.70 9.09 -6.75
N ASN A 56 -4.52 9.81 -5.99
CA ASN A 56 -5.70 10.51 -6.51
C ASN A 56 -5.32 11.82 -7.21
N MET A 57 -4.56 11.69 -8.29
CA MET A 57 -4.20 12.81 -9.18
C MET A 57 -4.03 12.32 -10.61
N SER A 58 -3.83 13.23 -11.56
CA SER A 58 -3.56 12.81 -12.94
C SER A 58 -2.23 12.04 -12.98
N MET A 59 -2.20 10.92 -13.72
CA MET A 59 -1.02 10.06 -13.81
C MET A 59 0.20 10.80 -14.39
N LYS A 60 -0.02 11.74 -15.30
CA LYS A 60 1.05 12.58 -15.88
C LYS A 60 1.76 13.42 -14.80
N TYR A 61 0.98 14.02 -13.92
CA TYR A 61 1.49 14.80 -12.79
C TYR A 61 2.15 13.92 -11.74
N PHE A 62 1.48 12.85 -11.35
CA PHE A 62 1.99 11.90 -10.37
C PHE A 62 3.33 11.28 -10.81
N ASN A 63 3.42 10.77 -12.04
CA ASN A 63 4.65 10.19 -12.57
C ASN A 63 5.80 11.21 -12.58
N SER A 64 5.50 12.47 -12.82
CA SER A 64 6.50 13.52 -12.77
C SER A 64 7.08 13.75 -11.38
N ILE A 65 6.24 13.70 -10.33
CA ILE A 65 6.66 13.79 -8.93
C ILE A 65 7.34 12.49 -8.51
N LYS A 66 6.76 11.33 -8.85
CA LYS A 66 7.30 10.01 -8.56
C LYS A 66 8.74 9.86 -9.08
N ASN A 67 9.02 10.39 -10.28
CA ASN A 67 10.34 10.28 -10.91
C ASN A 67 11.43 11.05 -10.16
N ILE A 68 11.13 12.20 -9.59
CA ILE A 68 12.08 13.00 -8.81
C ILE A 68 12.15 12.59 -7.34
N SER A 69 11.15 11.89 -6.82
CA SER A 69 11.09 11.44 -5.43
C SER A 69 12.08 10.30 -5.17
N HIS A 70 12.75 10.31 -4.03
CA HIS A 70 13.61 9.23 -3.58
C HIS A 70 12.80 8.05 -3.04
N VAL A 71 11.74 8.35 -2.31
CA VAL A 71 10.84 7.37 -1.71
C VAL A 71 9.40 7.80 -1.96
N VAL A 72 8.55 6.86 -2.34
CA VAL A 72 7.09 7.01 -2.41
C VAL A 72 6.50 5.88 -1.58
N GLY A 73 5.95 6.23 -0.42
CA GLY A 73 5.31 5.30 0.49
C GLY A 73 3.79 5.40 0.42
N PHE A 74 3.11 4.27 0.51
CA PHE A 74 1.66 4.20 0.61
C PHE A 74 1.24 3.87 2.02
N GLY A 75 0.55 4.83 2.67
CA GLY A 75 -0.09 4.61 3.96
C GLY A 75 -1.44 3.93 3.78
N TYR A 76 -1.71 2.89 4.56
CA TYR A 76 -2.97 2.17 4.53
C TYR A 76 -3.33 1.61 5.91
N PHE A 77 -4.59 1.20 6.04
CA PHE A 77 -5.07 0.50 7.22
C PHE A 77 -5.02 -1.00 6.97
N ASP A 78 -4.26 -1.70 7.78
CA ASP A 78 -4.29 -3.15 7.86
C ASP A 78 -5.38 -3.54 8.85
N ARG A 79 -6.44 -4.21 8.36
CA ARG A 79 -7.64 -4.52 9.13
C ARG A 79 -7.90 -6.00 9.15
N THR A 80 -8.07 -6.54 10.34
CA THR A 80 -8.61 -7.87 10.52
C THR A 80 -10.12 -7.78 10.62
N VAL A 81 -10.81 -8.45 9.69
CA VAL A 81 -12.27 -8.45 9.62
C VAL A 81 -12.79 -9.84 9.92
N GLU A 82 -13.64 -9.95 10.93
CA GLU A 82 -14.36 -11.18 11.25
C GLU A 82 -15.84 -11.10 10.89
N LYS A 83 -16.38 -12.24 10.47
CA LYS A 83 -17.82 -12.40 10.26
C LYS A 83 -18.46 -12.76 11.57
N GLN A 84 -19.24 -11.84 12.12
CA GLN A 84 -20.04 -12.08 13.32
C GLN A 84 -21.48 -12.36 12.95
N GLU A 85 -22.07 -13.37 13.56
CA GLU A 85 -23.50 -13.62 13.45
C GLU A 85 -24.27 -12.60 14.29
N VAL A 86 -25.21 -11.90 13.69
CA VAL A 86 -25.98 -10.83 14.35
C VAL A 86 -27.47 -11.14 14.26
N GLY A 87 -28.15 -11.07 15.41
CA GLY A 87 -29.61 -11.21 15.51
C GLY A 87 -30.08 -12.66 15.58
N GLU A 88 -31.40 -12.81 15.61
CA GLU A 88 -32.08 -14.09 15.62
C GLU A 88 -32.03 -14.78 14.26
N ALA A 89 -32.04 -16.11 14.25
CA ALA A 89 -32.07 -16.88 13.03
C ALA A 89 -33.38 -16.63 12.26
N ASN A 90 -33.26 -16.45 10.95
CA ASN A 90 -34.46 -16.32 10.10
C ASN A 90 -35.30 -17.61 10.22
N ILE A 91 -36.60 -17.44 10.50
CA ILE A 91 -37.53 -18.55 10.77
C ILE A 91 -37.59 -19.52 9.60
N VAL A 92 -37.47 -19.01 8.36
CA VAL A 92 -37.61 -19.80 7.12
C VAL A 92 -36.29 -20.48 6.74
N THR A 93 -35.19 -19.73 6.78
CA THR A 93 -33.86 -20.22 6.30
C THR A 93 -33.00 -20.81 7.41
N LYS A 94 -33.37 -20.66 8.67
CA LYS A 94 -32.59 -21.04 9.89
C LYS A 94 -31.17 -20.45 9.93
N LYS A 95 -30.87 -19.47 9.07
CA LYS A 95 -29.57 -18.81 9.01
C LYS A 95 -29.65 -17.44 9.72
N LYS A 96 -28.65 -17.14 10.53
CA LYS A 96 -28.45 -15.81 11.11
C LYS A 96 -27.84 -14.87 10.09
N LYS A 97 -28.13 -13.58 10.21
CA LYS A 97 -27.43 -12.56 9.43
C LYS A 97 -25.99 -12.46 9.89
N THR A 98 -25.06 -12.45 8.94
CA THR A 98 -23.65 -12.22 9.23
C THR A 98 -23.30 -10.76 8.93
N ARG A 99 -22.54 -10.14 9.82
CA ARG A 99 -21.98 -8.79 9.65
C ARG A 99 -20.47 -8.88 9.72
N ASN A 100 -19.80 -8.21 8.81
CA ASN A 100 -18.35 -8.04 8.89
C ASN A 100 -18.04 -6.98 9.97
N THR A 101 -17.26 -7.35 10.97
CA THR A 101 -16.84 -6.45 12.06
C THR A 101 -15.33 -6.36 12.04
N VAL A 102 -14.80 -5.14 12.05
CA VAL A 102 -13.36 -4.89 12.19
C VAL A 102 -13.00 -5.13 13.66
N ILE A 103 -12.12 -6.09 13.92
CA ILE A 103 -11.67 -6.44 15.27
C ILE A 103 -10.30 -5.85 15.60
N ASP A 104 -9.49 -5.60 14.58
CA ASP A 104 -8.19 -4.96 14.75
C ASP A 104 -7.89 -4.07 13.55
N GLU A 105 -7.24 -2.94 13.82
CA GLU A 105 -6.84 -1.97 12.80
C GLU A 105 -5.46 -1.42 13.15
N THR A 106 -4.50 -1.63 12.27
CA THR A 106 -3.17 -1.03 12.37
C THR A 106 -2.88 -0.17 11.15
N ARG A 107 -2.13 0.91 11.36
CA ARG A 107 -1.69 1.80 10.27
C ARG A 107 -0.30 1.41 9.84
N LYS A 108 -0.11 1.21 8.54
CA LYS A 108 1.16 0.78 7.96
C LYS A 108 1.54 1.63 6.75
N VAL A 109 2.84 1.66 6.45
CA VAL A 109 3.38 2.27 5.23
C VAL A 109 4.13 1.21 4.43
N LYS A 110 3.84 1.13 3.14
CA LYS A 110 4.48 0.24 2.18
C LYS A 110 5.38 1.03 1.24
N PHE A 111 6.61 0.56 1.01
CA PHE A 111 7.62 1.24 0.20
C PHE A 111 7.90 0.56 -1.14
N ARG A 112 7.30 -0.59 -1.39
CA ARG A 112 7.45 -1.33 -2.65
C ARG A 112 6.12 -1.64 -3.28
N ASP A 113 6.12 -1.73 -4.60
CA ASP A 113 4.96 -2.15 -5.37
C ASP A 113 4.52 -3.56 -4.96
N SER A 114 3.22 -3.79 -5.02
CA SER A 114 2.59 -5.08 -4.76
C SER A 114 1.28 -5.16 -5.55
N ALA A 115 0.63 -6.32 -5.52
CA ALA A 115 -0.70 -6.47 -6.13
C ALA A 115 -1.72 -5.44 -5.61
N MET A 116 -1.58 -5.01 -4.36
CA MET A 116 -2.47 -4.03 -3.73
C MET A 116 -2.07 -2.57 -3.99
N VAL A 117 -0.77 -2.30 -4.16
CA VAL A 117 -0.22 -0.95 -4.32
C VAL A 117 0.63 -0.90 -5.59
N ALA A 118 0.21 -0.13 -6.57
CA ALA A 118 0.83 -0.11 -7.90
C ALA A 118 1.96 0.93 -8.05
N ASP A 119 2.12 1.86 -7.12
CA ASP A 119 2.95 3.05 -7.36
C ASP A 119 3.93 3.39 -6.24
N ALA A 120 4.15 2.48 -5.29
CA ALA A 120 5.20 2.63 -4.30
C ALA A 120 6.58 2.59 -4.98
N LYS A 121 7.56 3.25 -4.40
CA LYS A 121 8.91 3.33 -4.97
C LYS A 121 9.92 3.64 -3.89
N SER A 122 11.06 3.00 -3.94
CA SER A 122 12.23 3.45 -3.20
C SER A 122 13.48 3.39 -4.07
N ARG A 123 14.35 4.39 -3.96
CA ARG A 123 15.71 4.36 -4.49
C ARG A 123 16.67 3.65 -3.54
N LEU A 124 16.28 3.52 -2.27
CA LEU A 124 17.06 2.81 -1.26
C LEU A 124 16.86 1.31 -1.45
N LYS A 125 17.91 0.61 -1.86
CA LYS A 125 17.87 -0.81 -2.20
C LYS A 125 17.49 -1.68 -1.00
N TYR A 126 17.96 -1.33 0.17
CA TYR A 126 17.82 -2.13 1.40
C TYR A 126 16.70 -1.64 2.32
N ILE A 127 15.82 -0.76 1.85
CA ILE A 127 14.66 -0.37 2.64
C ILE A 127 13.73 -1.56 2.84
N VAL A 128 13.20 -1.71 4.05
CA VAL A 128 12.18 -2.71 4.38
C VAL A 128 10.91 -2.45 3.57
N ASP A 129 10.16 -3.51 3.26
CA ASP A 129 8.97 -3.40 2.41
C ASP A 129 7.82 -2.66 3.09
N GLU A 130 7.69 -2.82 4.40
CA GLU A 130 6.57 -2.31 5.18
C GLU A 130 6.99 -1.98 6.62
N ILE A 131 6.42 -0.91 7.17
CA ILE A 131 6.59 -0.50 8.57
C ILE A 131 5.26 -0.02 9.15
N PRO A 132 5.11 0.02 10.49
CA PRO A 132 4.05 0.81 11.13
C PRO A 132 4.10 2.28 10.68
N LEU A 133 2.93 2.93 10.55
CA LEU A 133 2.85 4.36 10.25
C LEU A 133 3.19 5.16 11.52
N ASP A 134 4.46 5.24 11.81
CA ASP A 134 5.05 5.97 12.91
C ASP A 134 6.25 6.79 12.42
N SER A 135 6.46 7.98 12.97
CA SER A 135 7.52 8.89 12.53
C SER A 135 8.92 8.36 12.82
N ASP A 136 9.11 7.74 13.98
CA ASP A 136 10.42 7.26 14.41
C ASP A 136 10.80 5.99 13.65
N GLU A 137 9.83 5.08 13.43
CA GLU A 137 10.03 3.89 12.60
C GLU A 137 10.31 4.28 11.14
N PHE A 138 9.65 5.32 10.62
CA PHE A 138 9.92 5.83 9.27
C PHE A 138 11.33 6.39 9.13
N ILE A 139 11.76 7.25 10.07
CA ILE A 139 13.11 7.82 10.06
C ILE A 139 14.16 6.72 10.22
N LYS A 140 13.91 5.76 11.09
CA LYS A 140 14.78 4.61 11.33
C LYS A 140 14.92 3.76 10.07
N ALA A 141 13.83 3.39 9.41
CA ALA A 141 13.87 2.58 8.18
C ALA A 141 14.71 3.25 7.08
N ILE A 142 14.63 4.57 6.94
CA ILE A 142 15.46 5.32 5.98
C ILE A 142 16.93 5.31 6.39
N LYS A 143 17.24 5.55 7.67
CA LYS A 143 18.62 5.55 8.17
C LYS A 143 19.28 4.18 8.00
N ASP A 144 18.58 3.12 8.44
CA ASP A 144 19.05 1.73 8.33
C ASP A 144 19.33 1.35 6.86
N ALA A 145 18.44 1.76 5.94
CA ALA A 145 18.64 1.52 4.51
C ALA A 145 19.87 2.27 3.94
N ILE A 146 20.09 3.51 4.36
CA ILE A 146 21.25 4.30 3.94
C ILE A 146 22.55 3.70 4.51
N GLU A 147 22.55 3.26 5.76
CA GLU A 147 23.71 2.62 6.40
C GLU A 147 24.05 1.29 5.72
N ALA A 148 23.04 0.49 5.40
CA ALA A 148 23.22 -0.75 4.65
C ALA A 148 23.82 -0.52 3.25
N GLU A 149 23.43 0.55 2.56
CA GLU A 149 24.02 0.92 1.26
C GLU A 149 25.48 1.38 1.36
N ARG A 150 25.88 1.95 2.50
CA ARG A 150 27.27 2.38 2.77
C ARG A 150 28.21 1.25 3.16
N GLY A 151 27.75 0.02 3.18
CA GLY A 151 28.57 -1.16 3.48
C GLY A 151 28.41 -1.70 4.91
N GLY A 152 27.40 -1.24 5.63
CA GLY A 152 26.91 -1.93 6.82
C GLY A 152 26.24 -3.24 6.41
N ALA A 153 26.47 -4.32 7.15
CA ALA A 153 25.75 -5.58 6.89
C ALA A 153 24.23 -5.35 6.95
N PRO A 154 23.47 -5.84 5.97
CA PRO A 154 22.02 -5.67 5.99
C PRO A 154 21.45 -6.33 7.24
N VAL A 155 20.82 -5.56 8.09
CA VAL A 155 19.97 -6.10 9.15
C VAL A 155 18.73 -6.65 8.46
N ALA A 156 18.78 -7.92 8.05
CA ALA A 156 17.63 -8.66 7.60
C ALA A 156 16.69 -8.81 8.80
N LYS A 157 15.76 -7.89 8.98
CA LYS A 157 14.57 -8.17 9.76
C LYS A 157 13.67 -8.99 8.86
N GLU A 158 13.63 -10.28 9.15
CA GLU A 158 12.65 -11.20 8.59
C GLU A 158 11.25 -10.60 8.77
N THR A 159 10.60 -10.34 7.65
CA THR A 159 9.15 -10.14 7.62
C THR A 159 8.56 -11.41 8.24
N PRO A 160 7.72 -11.32 9.30
CA PRO A 160 7.09 -12.51 9.84
C PRO A 160 6.32 -13.18 8.72
N ALA A 161 6.70 -14.43 8.42
CA ALA A 161 6.04 -15.24 7.41
C ALA A 161 4.53 -15.27 7.70
N PRO A 162 3.66 -15.15 6.67
CA PRO A 162 2.23 -15.27 6.87
C PRO A 162 1.95 -16.61 7.53
N LYS A 163 1.32 -16.58 8.71
CA LYS A 163 0.90 -17.81 9.40
C LYS A 163 0.04 -18.61 8.43
N ALA A 164 0.50 -19.82 8.12
CA ALA A 164 -0.25 -20.77 7.32
C ALA A 164 -1.65 -20.94 7.91
N PRO A 165 -2.71 -21.03 7.09
CA PRO A 165 -4.06 -21.24 7.59
C PRO A 165 -4.09 -22.54 8.39
N THR A 166 -4.48 -22.46 9.64
CA THR A 166 -4.70 -23.61 10.53
C THR A 166 -5.76 -24.49 9.86
N LYS A 167 -5.37 -25.71 9.50
CA LYS A 167 -6.28 -26.69 8.93
C LYS A 167 -7.39 -26.96 9.95
N THR A 168 -8.61 -26.61 9.59
CA THR A 168 -9.82 -26.99 10.31
C THR A 168 -9.86 -28.53 10.40
N PRO A 169 -10.07 -29.12 11.58
CA PRO A 169 -10.21 -30.58 11.68
C PRO A 169 -11.45 -31.03 10.90
N THR A 170 -11.26 -31.97 10.01
CA THR A 170 -12.32 -32.68 9.28
C THR A 170 -13.23 -33.36 10.29
N PRO A 171 -14.56 -33.16 10.26
CA PRO A 171 -15.46 -33.91 11.09
C PRO A 171 -15.40 -35.39 10.72
N ALA A 172 -15.24 -36.24 11.73
CA ALA A 172 -15.27 -37.69 11.59
C ALA A 172 -16.60 -38.14 10.97
N VAL A 173 -16.49 -38.94 9.93
CA VAL A 173 -17.61 -39.69 9.35
C VAL A 173 -18.05 -40.73 10.37
N VAL A 174 -19.26 -40.58 10.86
CA VAL A 174 -19.93 -41.63 11.62
C VAL A 174 -20.44 -42.64 10.61
N GLU A 175 -19.80 -43.83 10.55
CA GLU A 175 -20.35 -45.00 9.87
C GLU A 175 -21.53 -45.51 10.71
N GLU A 176 -22.73 -45.45 10.14
CA GLU A 176 -23.85 -46.27 10.59
C GLU A 176 -23.69 -47.66 9.93
N GLU A 177 -23.47 -48.68 10.72
CA GLU A 177 -23.64 -50.07 10.32
C GLU A 177 -25.12 -50.50 10.48
N PRO A 178 -25.53 -51.53 9.74
CA PRO A 178 -26.89 -51.85 9.35
C PRO A 178 -27.82 -52.40 10.45
#